data_17a0139c71c6b2f3ac88a99185cedcbd
#
_entry.id   17a0139c71c6b2f3ac88a99185cedcbd
#
_cell.length_a   1.000
_cell.length_b   1.000
_cell.length_c   1.000
_cell.angle_alpha   90.00
_cell.angle_beta   90.00
_cell.angle_gamma   90.00
#
_symmetry.space_group_name_H-M   'P 1'
#
loop_
_entity.id
_entity.type
_entity.pdbx_description
1 polymer ?
#
loop_
_entity_poly.entity_id
_entity_poly.type
_entity_poly.pdbx_seq_one_letter_code
_entity_poly.pdbx_strand_id
1 'polypeptide(L)'
;FVGRRMRLEAYSEGQLLVWLRELEGQYREFEAGGLDLDLTRGKPSIAQLELSAALDGILDGDYRLADGSDARGYGGLDGIPEARKLAAEWLGVRENEVLVGGNSSLTLMYLFMLSGHVLGLRGSGSAWREQSGGAKFLCPVPGYDRHFAICEELGIEMLPVPMDADGPDMDVVESLVTADASIRGIWCVPKFSNPTGVVYSDGVVRRLAELPGKAGDDFFVFWDNAYAVHELDATTTPLANLMEECRGQGNQDWVVIFGSTSKVTFAGAGLAFMGASADTLNAFRRHLSVSTIGPDKVNQLRHLRFLPDMGTVRDLMGRHAALLRPKFQCVQRRLREGLEDRGMGTWTDPAGGYFVSFDALPGLAADIIDRAAAAGVKLTPAGAAFPYGRDRENRNIRLAPSFLPVDDVDRAMQVFVNCVQLCSVERRLHELAADG
;
A
#
# COMPACT_ATOMS: atom_id res chain seq x y z
N PHE A 1 6.46 30.17 22.94
CA PHE A 1 6.17 31.08 21.81
C PHE A 1 4.82 30.74 21.16
N VAL A 2 3.71 31.09 21.85
CA VAL A 2 2.35 31.05 21.27
C VAL A 2 2.11 32.41 20.60
N GLY A 3 2.81 32.64 19.47
CA GLY A 3 2.65 33.84 18.68
C GLY A 3 2.79 33.50 17.20
N ARG A 4 1.88 34.02 16.39
CA ARG A 4 1.78 33.92 14.90
C ARG A 4 2.60 32.81 14.27
N ARG A 5 1.92 31.81 13.68
CA ARG A 5 2.54 30.85 12.77
C ARG A 5 3.22 31.63 11.65
N MET A 6 4.55 31.58 11.60
CA MET A 6 5.37 32.21 10.57
C MET A 6 6.15 31.11 9.84
N ARG A 7 6.40 31.32 8.58
CA ARG A 7 7.28 30.44 7.80
C ARG A 7 8.68 30.43 8.42
N LEU A 8 9.37 29.32 8.35
CA LEU A 8 10.72 29.12 8.93
C LEU A 8 11.72 30.21 8.47
N GLU A 9 11.64 30.58 7.19
CA GLU A 9 12.53 31.58 6.58
C GLU A 9 12.34 33.00 7.15
N ALA A 10 11.19 33.28 7.78
CA ALA A 10 10.86 34.60 8.32
C ALA A 10 11.41 34.87 9.74
N TYR A 11 11.99 33.83 10.38
CA TYR A 11 12.59 33.98 11.71
C TYR A 11 14.02 34.51 11.62
N SER A 12 14.37 35.43 12.52
CA SER A 12 15.76 35.85 12.71
C SER A 12 16.56 34.75 13.40
N GLU A 13 17.89 34.76 13.23
CA GLU A 13 18.83 33.83 13.89
C GLU A 13 18.58 33.75 15.40
N GLY A 14 18.49 34.91 16.07
CA GLY A 14 18.21 34.96 17.52
C GLY A 14 16.92 34.30 17.92
N GLN A 15 15.86 34.45 17.12
CA GLN A 15 14.57 33.77 17.36
C GLN A 15 14.69 32.26 17.14
N LEU A 16 15.41 31.82 16.12
CA LEU A 16 15.67 30.41 15.86
C LEU A 16 16.45 29.76 16.99
N LEU A 17 17.48 30.43 17.52
CA LEU A 17 18.27 29.95 18.65
C LEU A 17 17.45 29.80 19.94
N VAL A 18 16.51 30.72 20.20
CA VAL A 18 15.60 30.56 21.33
C VAL A 18 14.67 29.37 21.14
N TRP A 19 14.08 29.25 19.95
CA TRP A 19 13.18 28.14 19.60
C TRP A 19 13.90 26.79 19.65
N LEU A 20 15.13 26.71 19.13
CA LEU A 20 15.95 25.50 19.19
C LEU A 20 16.12 25.00 20.63
N ARG A 21 16.44 25.90 21.60
CA ARG A 21 16.59 25.52 23.02
C ARG A 21 15.28 24.97 23.62
N GLU A 22 14.15 25.54 23.26
CA GLU A 22 12.84 25.04 23.70
C GLU A 22 12.57 23.64 23.15
N LEU A 23 12.85 23.41 21.85
CA LEU A 23 12.69 22.12 21.19
C LEU A 23 13.63 21.05 21.75
N GLU A 24 14.90 21.39 22.00
CA GLU A 24 15.86 20.49 22.64
C GLU A 24 15.45 20.13 24.07
N GLY A 25 14.86 21.07 24.80
CA GLY A 25 14.31 20.80 26.13
C GLY A 25 13.20 19.76 26.08
N GLN A 26 12.23 19.93 25.17
CA GLN A 26 11.14 18.98 24.95
C GLN A 26 11.65 17.62 24.47
N TYR A 27 12.64 17.62 23.57
CA TYR A 27 13.21 16.39 23.04
C TYR A 27 13.87 15.56 24.16
N ARG A 28 14.64 16.19 25.07
CA ARG A 28 15.23 15.51 26.23
C ARG A 28 14.15 14.91 27.17
N GLU A 29 13.01 15.57 27.31
CA GLU A 29 11.88 15.02 28.09
C GLU A 29 11.31 13.76 27.42
N PHE A 30 11.21 13.74 26.07
CA PHE A 30 10.77 12.56 25.34
C PHE A 30 11.78 11.40 25.45
N GLU A 31 13.07 11.65 25.30
CA GLU A 31 14.12 10.64 25.49
C GLU A 31 14.07 10.03 26.90
N ALA A 32 13.88 10.86 27.93
CA ALA A 32 13.77 10.42 29.32
C ALA A 32 12.44 9.67 29.60
N GLY A 33 11.43 9.85 28.75
CA GLY A 33 10.09 9.29 28.95
C GLY A 33 9.97 7.79 28.73
N GLY A 34 10.99 7.14 28.15
CA GLY A 34 11.04 5.69 27.96
C GLY A 34 9.94 5.13 27.05
N LEU A 35 9.56 5.87 26.01
CA LEU A 35 8.55 5.44 25.04
C LEU A 35 9.04 4.24 24.22
N ASP A 36 8.10 3.35 23.81
CA ASP A 36 8.33 2.28 22.84
C ASP A 36 7.11 2.16 21.94
N LEU A 37 7.01 3.06 20.97
CA LEU A 37 5.86 3.23 20.09
C LEU A 37 6.23 2.90 18.64
N ASP A 38 5.47 2.01 17.99
CA ASP A 38 5.75 1.52 16.63
C ASP A 38 4.75 2.07 15.61
N LEU A 39 5.18 3.03 14.81
CA LEU A 39 4.45 3.59 13.65
C LEU A 39 4.94 3.02 12.31
N THR A 40 5.67 1.90 12.30
CA THR A 40 6.22 1.32 11.06
C THR A 40 5.19 0.54 10.27
N ARG A 41 4.20 -0.07 10.93
CA ARG A 41 3.36 -1.12 10.36
C ARG A 41 1.91 -0.69 10.17
N GLY A 42 1.49 -0.60 8.91
CA GLY A 42 0.09 -0.53 8.53
C GLY A 42 -0.59 -1.89 8.66
N LYS A 43 -0.89 -2.32 9.88
CA LYS A 43 -1.60 -3.55 10.21
C LYS A 43 -2.82 -3.27 11.09
N PRO A 44 -3.85 -4.16 11.07
CA PRO A 44 -4.97 -4.05 12.01
C PRO A 44 -4.51 -4.07 13.46
N SER A 45 -5.12 -3.23 14.27
CA SER A 45 -4.99 -3.28 15.74
C SER A 45 -5.74 -4.48 16.32
N ILE A 46 -5.47 -4.82 17.57
CA ILE A 46 -6.20 -5.89 18.29
C ILE A 46 -7.72 -5.61 18.25
N ALA A 47 -8.15 -4.38 18.52
CA ALA A 47 -9.57 -4.02 18.45
C ALA A 47 -10.21 -4.24 17.06
N GLN A 48 -9.44 -4.07 15.98
CA GLN A 48 -9.92 -4.39 14.63
C GLN A 48 -10.01 -5.91 14.41
N LEU A 49 -9.05 -6.70 14.90
CA LEU A 49 -9.09 -8.16 14.80
C LEU A 49 -10.27 -8.75 15.57
N GLU A 50 -10.59 -8.20 16.74
CA GLU A 50 -11.76 -8.60 17.54
C GLU A 50 -13.11 -8.41 16.82
N LEU A 51 -13.20 -7.51 15.84
CA LEU A 51 -14.40 -7.37 15.00
C LEU A 51 -14.73 -8.64 14.22
N SER A 52 -13.77 -9.52 14.02
CA SER A 52 -13.87 -10.77 13.29
C SER A 52 -13.79 -12.01 14.19
N ALA A 53 -13.87 -11.87 15.51
CA ALA A 53 -13.76 -12.98 16.46
C ALA A 53 -14.80 -14.09 16.21
N ALA A 54 -15.98 -13.75 15.66
CA ALA A 54 -17.01 -14.71 15.28
C ALA A 54 -16.59 -15.70 14.17
N LEU A 55 -15.43 -15.49 13.51
CA LEU A 55 -14.85 -16.50 12.62
C LEU A 55 -14.48 -17.79 13.37
N ASP A 56 -14.14 -17.70 14.66
CA ASP A 56 -13.81 -18.88 15.45
C ASP A 56 -15.10 -19.68 15.72
N GLY A 57 -15.06 -20.97 15.39
CA GLY A 57 -16.17 -21.89 15.58
C GLY A 57 -17.36 -21.71 14.64
N ILE A 58 -17.36 -20.74 13.71
CA ILE A 58 -18.50 -20.42 12.85
C ILE A 58 -19.02 -21.60 12.02
N LEU A 59 -18.17 -22.58 11.71
CA LEU A 59 -18.57 -23.76 10.94
C LEU A 59 -19.33 -24.79 11.78
N ASP A 60 -19.15 -24.84 13.08
CA ASP A 60 -19.81 -25.75 14.02
C ASP A 60 -19.89 -27.22 13.49
N GLY A 61 -18.81 -27.68 12.86
CA GLY A 61 -18.70 -29.02 12.27
C GLY A 61 -19.37 -29.17 10.89
N ASP A 62 -19.99 -28.15 10.34
CA ASP A 62 -20.56 -28.15 8.97
C ASP A 62 -19.51 -27.65 7.96
N TYR A 63 -18.93 -28.59 7.23
CA TYR A 63 -17.92 -28.33 6.19
C TYR A 63 -18.48 -28.43 4.77
N ARG A 64 -19.81 -28.45 4.59
CA ARG A 64 -20.46 -28.59 3.29
C ARG A 64 -20.46 -27.28 2.53
N LEU A 65 -20.04 -27.37 1.27
CA LEU A 65 -20.17 -26.29 0.27
C LEU A 65 -21.60 -26.29 -0.31
N ALA A 66 -21.95 -25.23 -1.04
CA ALA A 66 -23.28 -25.11 -1.65
C ALA A 66 -23.59 -26.22 -2.67
N ASP A 67 -22.56 -26.76 -3.34
CA ASP A 67 -22.67 -27.91 -4.27
C ASP A 67 -22.76 -29.27 -3.56
N GLY A 68 -22.76 -29.30 -2.23
CA GLY A 68 -22.81 -30.49 -1.40
C GLY A 68 -21.45 -31.17 -1.17
N SER A 69 -20.37 -30.70 -1.77
CA SER A 69 -19.02 -31.23 -1.54
C SER A 69 -18.47 -30.84 -0.15
N ASP A 70 -17.43 -31.54 0.30
CA ASP A 70 -16.81 -31.31 1.60
C ASP A 70 -15.54 -30.45 1.45
N ALA A 71 -15.49 -29.32 2.14
CA ALA A 71 -14.37 -28.39 2.11
C ALA A 71 -13.05 -29.00 2.61
N ARG A 72 -13.08 -30.09 3.38
CA ARG A 72 -11.88 -30.78 3.90
C ARG A 72 -11.16 -31.63 2.85
N GLY A 73 -11.78 -31.88 1.70
CA GLY A 73 -11.18 -32.68 0.61
C GLY A 73 -10.12 -31.90 -0.19
N TYR A 74 -9.31 -32.63 -0.95
CA TYR A 74 -8.36 -32.04 -1.89
C TYR A 74 -9.04 -31.38 -3.10
N GLY A 75 -8.27 -30.55 -3.83
CA GLY A 75 -8.66 -29.99 -5.13
C GLY A 75 -9.32 -28.61 -5.03
N GLY A 76 -9.83 -28.15 -6.18
CA GLY A 76 -10.39 -26.80 -6.28
C GLY A 76 -9.31 -25.73 -6.30
N LEU A 77 -8.37 -25.84 -7.28
CA LEU A 77 -7.22 -24.94 -7.44
C LEU A 77 -7.60 -23.46 -7.42
N ASP A 78 -8.78 -23.14 -7.96
CA ASP A 78 -9.28 -21.75 -8.04
C ASP A 78 -9.99 -21.27 -6.75
N GLY A 79 -10.10 -22.14 -5.75
CA GLY A 79 -10.92 -21.89 -4.56
C GLY A 79 -12.38 -22.33 -4.74
N ILE A 80 -13.17 -22.24 -3.65
CA ILE A 80 -14.58 -22.63 -3.66
C ILE A 80 -15.43 -21.66 -4.48
N PRO A 81 -16.51 -22.10 -5.15
CA PRO A 81 -17.34 -21.25 -6.01
C PRO A 81 -17.88 -20.01 -5.30
N GLU A 82 -18.34 -20.15 -4.05
CA GLU A 82 -18.89 -19.04 -3.26
C GLU A 82 -17.83 -17.97 -2.97
N ALA A 83 -16.57 -18.39 -2.68
CA ALA A 83 -15.48 -17.46 -2.46
C ALA A 83 -15.09 -16.73 -3.76
N ARG A 84 -15.12 -17.42 -4.90
CA ARG A 84 -14.90 -16.79 -6.21
C ARG A 84 -15.98 -15.76 -6.54
N LYS A 85 -17.24 -16.04 -6.23
CA LYS A 85 -18.33 -15.09 -6.44
C LYS A 85 -18.12 -13.81 -5.63
N LEU A 86 -17.83 -13.91 -4.34
CA LEU A 86 -17.52 -12.74 -3.49
C LEU A 86 -16.30 -11.99 -4.01
N ALA A 87 -15.22 -12.69 -4.36
CA ALA A 87 -14.01 -12.10 -4.87
C ALA A 87 -14.21 -11.41 -6.23
N ALA A 88 -15.06 -11.97 -7.10
CA ALA A 88 -15.41 -11.35 -8.38
C ALA A 88 -16.13 -10.01 -8.19
N GLU A 89 -17.09 -9.94 -7.28
CA GLU A 89 -17.76 -8.69 -6.92
C GLU A 89 -16.78 -7.69 -6.29
N TRP A 90 -15.89 -8.17 -5.40
CA TRP A 90 -14.89 -7.34 -4.74
C TRP A 90 -13.88 -6.71 -5.71
N LEU A 91 -13.42 -7.50 -6.69
CA LEU A 91 -12.43 -7.05 -7.68
C LEU A 91 -13.05 -6.39 -8.92
N GLY A 92 -14.37 -6.46 -9.09
CA GLY A 92 -15.06 -5.93 -10.26
C GLY A 92 -14.78 -6.72 -11.54
N VAL A 93 -14.67 -8.06 -11.45
CA VAL A 93 -14.42 -8.98 -12.58
C VAL A 93 -15.49 -10.05 -12.63
N ARG A 94 -15.45 -10.94 -13.64
CA ARG A 94 -16.41 -12.05 -13.76
C ARG A 94 -15.98 -13.24 -12.89
N GLU A 95 -16.90 -14.11 -12.51
CA GLU A 95 -16.61 -15.28 -11.66
C GLU A 95 -15.59 -16.27 -12.28
N ASN A 96 -15.54 -16.37 -13.61
CA ASN A 96 -14.57 -17.20 -14.32
C ASN A 96 -13.18 -16.50 -14.47
N GLU A 97 -13.07 -15.27 -14.04
CA GLU A 97 -11.86 -14.45 -14.07
C GLU A 97 -11.23 -14.28 -12.69
N VAL A 98 -11.60 -15.13 -11.73
CA VAL A 98 -11.12 -15.07 -10.35
C VAL A 98 -10.49 -16.38 -9.91
N LEU A 99 -9.42 -16.25 -9.15
CA LEU A 99 -8.80 -17.28 -8.34
C LEU A 99 -8.76 -16.81 -6.89
N VAL A 100 -9.18 -17.67 -5.97
CA VAL A 100 -9.06 -17.44 -4.52
C VAL A 100 -7.97 -18.36 -3.99
N GLY A 101 -6.87 -17.75 -3.55
CA GLY A 101 -5.68 -18.46 -3.07
C GLY A 101 -5.67 -18.69 -1.55
N GLY A 102 -4.46 -18.66 -1.00
CA GLY A 102 -4.23 -18.72 0.45
C GLY A 102 -4.54 -17.39 1.15
N ASN A 103 -3.82 -17.08 2.20
CA ASN A 103 -4.06 -15.91 3.06
C ASN A 103 -3.33 -14.62 2.64
N SER A 104 -2.53 -14.65 1.57
CA SER A 104 -1.67 -13.52 1.21
C SER A 104 -1.72 -13.20 -0.29
N SER A 105 -2.18 -12.00 -0.64
CA SER A 105 -2.08 -11.48 -2.01
C SER A 105 -0.63 -11.31 -2.46
N LEU A 106 0.29 -11.02 -1.55
CA LEU A 106 1.72 -10.92 -1.84
C LEU A 106 2.27 -12.25 -2.38
N THR A 107 1.81 -13.40 -1.85
CA THR A 107 2.18 -14.72 -2.37
C THR A 107 1.69 -14.90 -3.82
N LEU A 108 0.46 -14.49 -4.13
CA LEU A 108 -0.08 -14.56 -5.50
C LEU A 108 0.70 -13.65 -6.45
N MET A 109 1.04 -12.43 -6.02
CA MET A 109 1.87 -11.50 -6.78
C MET A 109 3.24 -12.09 -7.08
N TYR A 110 3.91 -12.63 -6.05
CA TYR A 110 5.23 -13.26 -6.20
C TYR A 110 5.18 -14.46 -7.16
N LEU A 111 4.20 -15.35 -7.01
CA LEU A 111 4.05 -16.52 -7.87
C LEU A 111 3.73 -16.13 -9.33
N PHE A 112 2.94 -15.08 -9.54
CA PHE A 112 2.68 -14.58 -10.89
C PHE A 112 3.92 -13.97 -11.51
N MET A 113 4.66 -13.15 -10.79
CA MET A 113 5.95 -12.58 -11.22
C MET A 113 6.97 -13.68 -11.54
N LEU A 114 7.10 -14.67 -10.64
CA LEU A 114 7.96 -15.84 -10.87
C LEU A 114 7.58 -16.59 -12.14
N SER A 115 6.26 -16.79 -12.36
CA SER A 115 5.75 -17.47 -13.55
C SER A 115 6.07 -16.70 -14.83
N GLY A 116 5.90 -15.38 -14.86
CA GLY A 116 6.26 -14.55 -16.00
C GLY A 116 7.76 -14.47 -16.24
N HIS A 117 8.51 -14.19 -15.16
CA HIS A 117 9.95 -13.90 -15.28
C HIS A 117 10.80 -15.15 -15.53
N VAL A 118 10.49 -16.27 -14.84
CA VAL A 118 11.35 -17.46 -14.85
C VAL A 118 10.81 -18.59 -15.73
N LEU A 119 9.48 -18.80 -15.73
CA LEU A 119 8.86 -19.97 -16.33
C LEU A 119 8.23 -19.70 -17.71
N GLY A 120 7.81 -18.46 -17.95
CA GLY A 120 7.13 -18.06 -19.19
C GLY A 120 5.63 -18.35 -19.16
N LEU A 121 4.80 -17.32 -19.01
CA LEU A 121 3.33 -17.45 -18.96
C LEU A 121 2.73 -17.95 -20.28
N ARG A 122 3.32 -17.61 -21.43
CA ARG A 122 2.82 -17.96 -22.76
C ARG A 122 3.50 -19.18 -23.37
N GLY A 123 4.23 -19.95 -22.57
CA GLY A 123 4.89 -21.18 -22.98
C GLY A 123 6.41 -21.04 -23.08
N SER A 124 7.02 -22.05 -23.67
CA SER A 124 8.49 -22.16 -23.83
C SER A 124 9.05 -20.93 -24.56
N GLY A 125 10.10 -20.31 -24.01
CA GLY A 125 10.77 -19.14 -24.57
C GLY A 125 10.08 -17.79 -24.30
N SER A 126 8.97 -17.76 -23.52
CA SER A 126 8.31 -16.51 -23.14
C SER A 126 8.74 -15.98 -21.77
N ALA A 127 9.70 -16.60 -21.10
CA ALA A 127 10.23 -16.11 -19.83
C ALA A 127 10.88 -14.74 -20.02
N TRP A 128 10.48 -13.77 -19.22
CA TRP A 128 10.96 -12.38 -19.39
C TRP A 128 12.47 -12.26 -19.26
N ARG A 129 13.09 -13.04 -18.36
CA ARG A 129 14.56 -13.06 -18.20
C ARG A 129 15.32 -13.54 -19.46
N GLU A 130 14.66 -14.28 -20.36
CA GLU A 130 15.24 -14.80 -21.58
C GLU A 130 15.06 -13.86 -22.78
N GLN A 131 14.23 -12.82 -22.61
CA GLN A 131 13.99 -11.83 -23.64
C GLN A 131 15.15 -10.83 -23.76
N SER A 132 15.34 -10.28 -24.94
CA SER A 132 16.34 -9.24 -25.17
C SER A 132 16.10 -8.02 -24.26
N GLY A 133 17.15 -7.56 -23.59
CA GLY A 133 17.08 -6.44 -22.65
C GLY A 133 16.64 -6.79 -21.23
N GLY A 134 16.34 -8.08 -20.96
CA GLY A 134 15.90 -8.53 -19.63
C GLY A 134 14.48 -8.11 -19.28
N ALA A 135 14.23 -7.89 -18.01
CA ALA A 135 12.94 -7.41 -17.50
C ALA A 135 13.10 -6.17 -16.64
N LYS A 136 12.27 -5.16 -16.89
CA LYS A 136 12.16 -3.94 -16.10
C LYS A 136 10.74 -3.72 -15.65
N PHE A 137 10.56 -3.06 -14.51
CA PHE A 137 9.25 -2.71 -13.96
C PHE A 137 9.18 -1.23 -13.60
N LEU A 138 8.07 -0.60 -13.96
CA LEU A 138 7.75 0.74 -13.52
C LEU A 138 7.25 0.69 -12.07
N CYS A 139 7.82 1.55 -11.25
CA CYS A 139 7.56 1.61 -9.82
C CYS A 139 7.14 3.03 -9.44
N PRO A 140 5.82 3.33 -9.36
CA PRO A 140 5.36 4.60 -8.83
C PRO A 140 5.88 4.83 -7.41
N VAL A 141 6.46 6.01 -7.17
CA VAL A 141 7.12 6.37 -5.90
C VAL A 141 6.63 7.71 -5.35
N PRO A 142 6.48 7.81 -4.01
CA PRO A 142 6.68 6.74 -3.03
C PRO A 142 5.65 5.63 -3.16
N GLY A 143 6.05 4.37 -2.94
CA GLY A 143 5.25 3.19 -3.20
C GLY A 143 5.42 2.06 -2.16
N TYR A 144 4.83 0.89 -2.43
CA TYR A 144 4.83 -0.23 -1.51
C TYR A 144 6.12 -1.05 -1.59
N ASP A 145 6.87 -1.05 -0.51
CA ASP A 145 8.19 -1.68 -0.37
C ASP A 145 8.22 -3.18 -0.75
N ARG A 146 7.11 -3.92 -0.55
CA ARG A 146 7.05 -5.34 -0.90
C ARG A 146 7.02 -5.61 -2.40
N HIS A 147 6.45 -4.72 -3.19
CA HIS A 147 6.53 -4.79 -4.65
C HIS A 147 7.98 -4.67 -5.13
N PHE A 148 8.72 -3.75 -4.53
CA PHE A 148 10.14 -3.55 -4.84
C PHE A 148 10.98 -4.76 -4.43
N ALA A 149 10.71 -5.33 -3.24
CA ALA A 149 11.38 -6.54 -2.77
C ALA A 149 11.16 -7.75 -3.70
N ILE A 150 9.99 -7.91 -4.31
CA ILE A 150 9.75 -8.93 -5.33
C ILE A 150 10.66 -8.72 -6.55
N CYS A 151 10.76 -7.48 -7.03
CA CYS A 151 11.61 -7.16 -8.17
C CYS A 151 13.10 -7.42 -7.85
N GLU A 152 13.57 -7.00 -6.68
CA GLU A 152 14.95 -7.24 -6.23
C GLU A 152 15.26 -8.74 -6.15
N GLU A 153 14.40 -9.52 -5.51
CA GLU A 153 14.58 -10.97 -5.37
C GLU A 153 14.66 -11.69 -6.72
N LEU A 154 13.88 -11.24 -7.70
CA LEU A 154 13.87 -11.82 -9.05
C LEU A 154 14.91 -11.20 -9.99
N GLY A 155 15.70 -10.21 -9.54
CA GLY A 155 16.69 -9.53 -10.39
C GLY A 155 16.07 -8.67 -11.48
N ILE A 156 14.85 -8.16 -11.28
CA ILE A 156 14.14 -7.27 -12.20
C ILE A 156 14.55 -5.83 -11.94
N GLU A 157 14.99 -5.11 -12.95
CA GLU A 157 15.34 -3.70 -12.84
C GLU A 157 14.11 -2.85 -12.56
N MET A 158 14.20 -1.95 -11.59
CA MET A 158 13.12 -1.05 -11.21
C MET A 158 13.35 0.37 -11.73
N LEU A 159 12.36 0.92 -12.40
CA LEU A 159 12.34 2.29 -12.91
C LEU A 159 11.36 3.11 -12.07
N PRO A 160 11.83 4.03 -11.21
CA PRO A 160 10.94 4.87 -10.42
C PRO A 160 10.18 5.85 -11.31
N VAL A 161 8.88 6.01 -11.03
CA VAL A 161 7.98 6.97 -11.69
C VAL A 161 7.38 7.88 -10.62
N PRO A 162 7.37 9.21 -10.80
CA PRO A 162 6.73 10.12 -9.86
C PRO A 162 5.24 9.81 -9.67
N MET A 163 4.74 10.03 -8.45
CA MET A 163 3.31 10.03 -8.13
C MET A 163 2.80 11.46 -8.07
N ASP A 164 1.73 11.71 -8.79
CA ASP A 164 0.95 12.96 -8.74
C ASP A 164 -0.21 12.86 -7.74
N ALA A 165 -1.00 13.91 -7.66
CA ALA A 165 -2.15 13.99 -6.74
C ALA A 165 -3.26 12.96 -7.05
N ASP A 166 -3.29 12.40 -8.25
CA ASP A 166 -4.35 11.51 -8.74
C ASP A 166 -3.83 10.20 -9.38
N GLY A 167 -2.56 9.86 -9.15
CA GLY A 167 -1.94 8.62 -9.62
C GLY A 167 -0.51 8.81 -10.07
N PRO A 168 0.11 7.82 -10.76
CA PRO A 168 1.42 7.97 -11.35
C PRO A 168 1.42 9.03 -12.47
N ASP A 169 2.54 9.73 -12.64
CA ASP A 169 2.78 10.62 -13.78
C ASP A 169 2.71 9.81 -15.09
N MET A 170 1.54 9.87 -15.74
CA MET A 170 1.28 9.06 -16.93
C MET A 170 2.06 9.54 -18.16
N ASP A 171 2.53 10.76 -18.21
CA ASP A 171 3.37 11.24 -19.32
C ASP A 171 4.75 10.60 -19.24
N VAL A 172 5.30 10.48 -18.05
CA VAL A 172 6.54 9.74 -17.79
C VAL A 172 6.35 8.24 -18.07
N VAL A 173 5.26 7.64 -17.57
CA VAL A 173 4.94 6.22 -17.80
C VAL A 173 4.88 5.89 -19.29
N GLU A 174 4.09 6.62 -20.06
CA GLU A 174 3.90 6.38 -21.51
C GLU A 174 5.18 6.62 -22.31
N SER A 175 5.97 7.62 -21.94
CA SER A 175 7.28 7.88 -22.55
C SER A 175 8.22 6.69 -22.35
N LEU A 176 8.29 6.15 -21.14
CA LEU A 176 9.17 5.02 -20.81
C LEU A 176 8.76 3.75 -21.54
N VAL A 177 7.47 3.36 -21.50
CA VAL A 177 7.01 2.12 -22.15
C VAL A 177 7.13 2.16 -23.67
N THR A 178 7.01 3.35 -24.27
CA THR A 178 7.16 3.53 -25.72
C THR A 178 8.63 3.45 -26.14
N ALA A 179 9.54 3.90 -25.28
CA ALA A 179 10.97 3.95 -25.56
C ALA A 179 11.70 2.62 -25.29
N ASP A 180 11.17 1.78 -24.38
CA ASP A 180 11.86 0.57 -23.90
C ASP A 180 10.92 -0.64 -23.84
N ALA A 181 11.02 -1.49 -24.85
CA ALA A 181 10.23 -2.73 -24.94
C ALA A 181 10.63 -3.82 -23.92
N SER A 182 11.69 -3.62 -23.12
CA SER A 182 12.05 -4.52 -22.02
C SER A 182 11.26 -4.27 -20.74
N ILE A 183 10.43 -3.21 -20.68
CA ILE A 183 9.52 -2.94 -19.57
C ILE A 183 8.36 -3.93 -19.63
N ARG A 184 8.21 -4.76 -18.58
CA ARG A 184 7.24 -5.87 -18.49
C ARG A 184 6.02 -5.55 -17.62
N GLY A 185 6.01 -4.43 -16.93
CA GLY A 185 4.85 -4.04 -16.17
C GLY A 185 5.03 -2.82 -15.31
N ILE A 186 3.93 -2.49 -14.65
CA ILE A 186 3.83 -1.39 -13.69
C ILE A 186 3.11 -1.87 -12.44
N TRP A 187 3.64 -1.51 -11.26
CA TRP A 187 2.97 -1.71 -9.98
C TRP A 187 1.99 -0.56 -9.68
N CYS A 188 0.75 -0.89 -9.38
CA CYS A 188 -0.28 0.08 -9.03
C CYS A 188 -0.94 -0.28 -7.70
N VAL A 189 -1.03 0.70 -6.77
CA VAL A 189 -1.89 0.63 -5.59
C VAL A 189 -2.94 1.72 -5.74
N PRO A 190 -4.08 1.44 -6.43
CA PRO A 190 -4.91 2.46 -7.04
C PRO A 190 -5.83 3.20 -6.07
N LYS A 191 -6.14 2.60 -4.94
CA LYS A 191 -7.04 3.19 -3.95
C LYS A 191 -6.33 3.30 -2.62
N PHE A 192 -6.27 4.51 -2.08
CA PHE A 192 -5.57 4.83 -0.83
C PHE A 192 -4.12 4.30 -0.85
N SER A 193 -3.38 4.66 -1.90
CA SER A 193 -2.01 4.19 -2.17
C SER A 193 -1.13 4.18 -0.92
N ASN A 194 -0.29 3.18 -0.80
CA ASN A 194 0.72 3.09 0.25
C ASN A 194 2.05 3.70 -0.24
N PRO A 195 2.55 4.82 0.35
CA PRO A 195 2.04 5.48 1.55
C PRO A 195 1.16 6.72 1.31
N THR A 196 0.96 7.16 0.07
CA THR A 196 0.44 8.49 -0.27
C THR A 196 -1.03 8.71 0.09
N GLY A 197 -1.83 7.65 0.16
CA GLY A 197 -3.28 7.75 0.32
C GLY A 197 -4.04 8.20 -0.93
N VAL A 198 -3.35 8.38 -2.05
CA VAL A 198 -3.92 8.78 -3.35
C VAL A 198 -4.91 7.74 -3.86
N VAL A 199 -5.98 8.20 -4.49
CA VAL A 199 -6.90 7.40 -5.31
C VAL A 199 -6.74 7.80 -6.76
N TYR A 200 -6.54 6.83 -7.64
CA TYR A 200 -6.31 7.09 -9.06
C TYR A 200 -7.56 7.67 -9.71
N SER A 201 -7.38 8.72 -10.51
CA SER A 201 -8.46 9.32 -11.28
C SER A 201 -8.89 8.42 -12.44
N ASP A 202 -10.13 8.61 -12.93
CA ASP A 202 -10.62 7.92 -14.13
C ASP A 202 -9.72 8.16 -15.35
N GLY A 203 -9.09 9.35 -15.43
CA GLY A 203 -8.12 9.68 -16.47
C GLY A 203 -6.89 8.79 -16.42
N VAL A 204 -6.32 8.62 -15.23
CA VAL A 204 -5.16 7.74 -15.00
C VAL A 204 -5.53 6.28 -15.29
N VAL A 205 -6.68 5.81 -14.81
CA VAL A 205 -7.12 4.42 -15.04
C VAL A 205 -7.27 4.11 -16.53
N ARG A 206 -7.89 5.01 -17.31
CA ARG A 206 -8.00 4.85 -18.77
C ARG A 206 -6.64 4.80 -19.46
N ARG A 207 -5.71 5.70 -19.12
CA ARG A 207 -4.35 5.68 -19.68
C ARG A 207 -3.60 4.41 -19.32
N LEU A 208 -3.75 3.90 -18.08
CA LEU A 208 -3.19 2.60 -17.68
C LEU A 208 -3.77 1.43 -18.51
N ALA A 209 -5.06 1.46 -18.82
CA ALA A 209 -5.71 0.44 -19.65
C ALA A 209 -5.21 0.44 -21.11
N GLU A 210 -4.70 1.56 -21.61
CA GLU A 210 -4.12 1.69 -22.95
C GLU A 210 -2.67 1.22 -23.03
N LEU A 211 -1.94 1.18 -21.89
CA LEU A 211 -0.49 0.89 -21.89
C LEU A 211 -0.10 -0.41 -22.58
N PRO A 212 -0.81 -1.54 -22.40
CA PRO A 212 -0.41 -2.79 -23.09
C PRO A 212 -0.37 -2.65 -24.60
N GLY A 213 -1.22 -1.79 -25.19
CA GLY A 213 -1.21 -1.51 -26.63
C GLY A 213 -0.08 -0.58 -27.10
N LYS A 214 0.60 0.10 -26.17
CA LYS A 214 1.71 1.03 -26.43
C LYS A 214 3.07 0.42 -26.05
N ALA A 215 3.08 -0.56 -25.14
CA ALA A 215 4.26 -1.21 -24.59
C ALA A 215 4.78 -2.34 -25.51
N GLY A 216 5.94 -2.91 -25.13
CA GLY A 216 6.41 -4.16 -25.70
C GLY A 216 5.53 -5.36 -25.31
N ASP A 217 5.80 -6.51 -25.94
CA ASP A 217 5.10 -7.76 -25.65
C ASP A 217 5.19 -8.12 -24.16
N ASP A 218 4.15 -8.78 -23.66
CA ASP A 218 4.06 -9.24 -22.25
C ASP A 218 4.18 -8.14 -21.19
N PHE A 219 3.63 -6.95 -21.46
CA PHE A 219 3.51 -5.88 -20.47
C PHE A 219 2.24 -6.06 -19.66
N PHE A 220 2.34 -6.09 -18.33
CA PHE A 220 1.22 -6.25 -17.40
C PHE A 220 1.01 -5.05 -16.50
N VAL A 221 -0.26 -4.66 -16.28
CA VAL A 221 -0.66 -3.76 -15.21
C VAL A 221 -0.96 -4.60 -13.97
N PHE A 222 -0.14 -4.45 -12.92
CA PHE A 222 -0.34 -5.10 -11.62
C PHE A 222 -1.14 -4.16 -10.73
N TRP A 223 -2.38 -4.53 -10.46
CA TRP A 223 -3.37 -3.73 -9.76
C TRP A 223 -3.60 -4.28 -8.35
N ASP A 224 -2.78 -3.84 -7.39
CA ASP A 224 -2.90 -4.23 -5.97
C ASP A 224 -3.95 -3.37 -5.27
N ASN A 225 -5.20 -3.81 -5.30
CA ASN A 225 -6.33 -3.12 -4.69
C ASN A 225 -6.52 -3.51 -3.21
N ALA A 226 -5.43 -3.46 -2.43
CA ALA A 226 -5.39 -3.86 -1.03
C ALA A 226 -6.35 -3.07 -0.13
N TYR A 227 -6.74 -1.86 -0.55
CA TYR A 227 -7.57 -0.94 0.22
C TYR A 227 -8.94 -0.67 -0.42
N ALA A 228 -9.43 -1.56 -1.27
CA ALA A 228 -10.67 -1.40 -2.03
C ALA A 228 -11.89 -0.97 -1.19
N VAL A 229 -11.94 -1.37 0.09
CA VAL A 229 -13.06 -1.17 1.03
C VAL A 229 -12.66 -0.43 2.32
N HIS A 230 -11.56 0.35 2.28
CA HIS A 230 -10.96 0.94 3.48
C HIS A 230 -11.20 2.45 3.59
N GLU A 231 -12.40 2.90 3.29
CA GLU A 231 -12.82 4.27 3.55
C GLU A 231 -12.79 4.59 5.06
N LEU A 232 -12.37 5.80 5.41
CA LEU A 232 -12.46 6.32 6.79
C LEU A 232 -13.81 6.97 7.06
N ASP A 233 -14.49 7.46 6.03
CA ASP A 233 -15.80 8.09 6.11
C ASP A 233 -16.88 7.27 5.38
N ALA A 234 -18.15 7.64 5.59
CA ALA A 234 -19.27 6.98 4.92
C ALA A 234 -19.33 7.31 3.41
N THR A 235 -18.60 8.32 2.96
CA THR A 235 -18.54 8.71 1.55
C THR A 235 -17.55 7.78 0.83
N THR A 236 -18.07 6.97 -0.06
CA THR A 236 -17.24 6.10 -0.91
C THR A 236 -16.47 6.95 -1.91
N THR A 237 -15.15 6.79 -1.95
CA THR A 237 -14.33 7.36 -3.01
C THR A 237 -14.38 6.39 -4.21
N PRO A 238 -14.95 6.81 -5.36
CA PRO A 238 -15.04 5.94 -6.52
C PRO A 238 -13.65 5.65 -7.09
N LEU A 239 -13.50 4.47 -7.67
CA LEU A 239 -12.36 4.06 -8.48
C LEU A 239 -12.89 3.38 -9.73
N ALA A 240 -12.45 3.84 -10.91
CA ALA A 240 -12.84 3.23 -12.18
C ALA A 240 -12.41 1.75 -12.25
N ASN A 241 -13.20 0.94 -12.93
CA ASN A 241 -12.91 -0.48 -13.08
C ASN A 241 -11.89 -0.69 -14.19
N LEU A 242 -10.63 -0.95 -13.82
CA LEU A 242 -9.54 -1.16 -14.77
C LEU A 242 -9.82 -2.31 -15.74
N MET A 243 -10.42 -3.42 -15.30
CA MET A 243 -10.70 -4.56 -16.19
C MET A 243 -11.69 -4.18 -17.30
N GLU A 244 -12.73 -3.40 -16.98
CA GLU A 244 -13.70 -2.93 -17.99
C GLU A 244 -13.07 -1.93 -18.95
N GLU A 245 -12.21 -1.02 -18.46
CA GLU A 245 -11.44 -0.12 -19.32
C GLU A 245 -10.52 -0.90 -20.26
N CYS A 246 -9.81 -1.92 -19.73
CA CYS A 246 -8.96 -2.80 -20.55
C CYS A 246 -9.76 -3.57 -21.61
N ARG A 247 -10.97 -4.06 -21.30
CA ARG A 247 -11.84 -4.71 -22.29
C ARG A 247 -12.24 -3.77 -23.42
N GLY A 248 -12.53 -2.52 -23.07
CA GLY A 248 -12.82 -1.48 -24.06
C GLY A 248 -11.68 -1.26 -25.07
N GLN A 249 -10.45 -1.55 -24.66
CA GLN A 249 -9.23 -1.42 -25.47
C GLN A 249 -8.74 -2.75 -26.08
N GLY A 250 -9.35 -3.89 -25.74
CA GLY A 250 -8.87 -5.22 -26.12
C GLY A 250 -7.64 -5.70 -25.35
N ASN A 251 -7.34 -5.06 -24.19
CA ASN A 251 -6.15 -5.28 -23.38
C ASN A 251 -6.39 -6.11 -22.10
N GLN A 252 -7.56 -6.76 -21.98
CA GLN A 252 -7.95 -7.50 -20.75
C GLN A 252 -6.99 -8.63 -20.36
N ASP A 253 -6.18 -9.13 -21.29
CA ASP A 253 -5.22 -10.20 -21.03
C ASP A 253 -3.92 -9.73 -20.36
N TRP A 254 -3.78 -8.42 -20.19
CA TRP A 254 -2.57 -7.78 -19.71
C TRP A 254 -2.76 -7.06 -18.36
N VAL A 255 -3.81 -7.39 -17.64
CA VAL A 255 -4.06 -6.88 -16.30
C VAL A 255 -4.21 -8.02 -15.30
N VAL A 256 -3.59 -7.84 -14.13
CA VAL A 256 -3.76 -8.73 -12.98
C VAL A 256 -4.14 -7.89 -11.77
N ILE A 257 -5.26 -8.26 -11.15
CA ILE A 257 -5.86 -7.53 -10.03
C ILE A 257 -5.73 -8.36 -8.76
N PHE A 258 -5.31 -7.75 -7.67
CA PHE A 258 -5.17 -8.43 -6.39
C PHE A 258 -6.01 -7.76 -5.31
N GLY A 259 -6.49 -8.57 -4.40
CA GLY A 259 -7.18 -8.14 -3.20
C GLY A 259 -7.03 -9.17 -2.10
N SER A 260 -7.38 -8.80 -0.88
CA SER A 260 -7.34 -9.72 0.24
C SER A 260 -8.23 -9.25 1.39
N THR A 261 -8.58 -10.18 2.28
CA THR A 261 -9.22 -9.87 3.57
C THR A 261 -8.21 -9.62 4.69
N SER A 262 -6.90 -9.54 4.40
CA SER A 262 -5.84 -9.42 5.41
C SER A 262 -5.97 -8.22 6.35
N LYS A 263 -6.65 -7.16 5.89
CA LYS A 263 -6.91 -5.96 6.70
C LYS A 263 -8.41 -5.80 7.02
N VAL A 264 -9.22 -6.83 6.75
CA VAL A 264 -10.67 -6.88 6.95
C VAL A 264 -11.04 -7.86 8.05
N THR A 265 -10.41 -9.04 8.04
CA THR A 265 -10.61 -10.12 9.02
C THR A 265 -9.32 -10.39 9.81
N PHE A 266 -8.94 -11.65 9.98
CA PHE A 266 -7.68 -12.00 10.61
C PHE A 266 -6.51 -11.79 9.63
N ALA A 267 -5.57 -10.92 9.99
CA ALA A 267 -4.43 -10.58 9.13
C ALA A 267 -3.56 -11.80 8.78
N GLY A 268 -3.39 -12.74 9.72
CA GLY A 268 -2.59 -13.96 9.52
C GLY A 268 -3.37 -15.12 8.91
N ALA A 269 -4.70 -15.04 8.79
CA ALA A 269 -5.57 -16.12 8.36
C ALA A 269 -6.73 -15.64 7.48
N GLY A 270 -6.47 -14.64 6.64
CA GLY A 270 -7.43 -14.09 5.68
C GLY A 270 -7.56 -14.93 4.41
N LEU A 271 -8.14 -14.30 3.38
CA LEU A 271 -8.22 -14.79 2.01
C LEU A 271 -7.50 -13.85 1.07
N ALA A 272 -6.89 -14.38 0.02
CA ALA A 272 -6.30 -13.61 -1.06
C ALA A 272 -7.00 -13.90 -2.38
N PHE A 273 -7.19 -12.87 -3.18
CA PHE A 273 -7.87 -12.93 -4.46
C PHE A 273 -6.95 -12.48 -5.59
N MET A 274 -7.08 -13.11 -6.74
CA MET A 274 -6.46 -12.69 -7.99
C MET A 274 -7.52 -12.67 -9.08
N GLY A 275 -7.68 -11.53 -9.74
CA GLY A 275 -8.52 -11.37 -10.93
C GLY A 275 -7.65 -11.16 -12.17
N ALA A 276 -7.97 -11.84 -13.26
CA ALA A 276 -7.39 -11.64 -14.58
C ALA A 276 -8.30 -12.26 -15.63
N SER A 277 -8.05 -12.02 -16.93
CA SER A 277 -8.81 -12.71 -17.97
C SER A 277 -8.70 -14.23 -17.85
N ALA A 278 -9.66 -14.94 -18.40
CA ALA A 278 -9.67 -16.40 -18.37
C ALA A 278 -8.38 -17.00 -18.99
N ASP A 279 -7.87 -16.40 -20.06
CA ASP A 279 -6.65 -16.85 -20.74
C ASP A 279 -5.40 -16.64 -19.86
N THR A 280 -5.29 -15.49 -19.21
CA THR A 280 -4.19 -15.20 -18.28
C THR A 280 -4.27 -16.10 -17.04
N LEU A 281 -5.45 -16.35 -16.49
CA LEU A 281 -5.61 -17.31 -15.40
C LEU A 281 -5.26 -18.73 -15.83
N ASN A 282 -5.66 -19.17 -17.03
CA ASN A 282 -5.30 -20.48 -17.54
C ASN A 282 -3.78 -20.65 -17.70
N ALA A 283 -3.10 -19.59 -18.14
CA ALA A 283 -1.65 -19.57 -18.20
C ALA A 283 -1.02 -19.72 -16.80
N PHE A 284 -1.50 -18.96 -15.84
CA PHE A 284 -1.00 -19.00 -14.46
C PHE A 284 -1.32 -20.31 -13.74
N ARG A 285 -2.51 -20.89 -13.94
CA ARG A 285 -2.91 -22.19 -13.34
C ARG A 285 -1.96 -23.33 -13.67
N ARG A 286 -1.35 -23.34 -14.86
CA ARG A 286 -0.36 -24.36 -15.24
C ARG A 286 0.83 -24.37 -14.28
N HIS A 287 1.29 -23.21 -13.85
CA HIS A 287 2.39 -23.07 -12.90
C HIS A 287 1.93 -23.28 -11.47
N LEU A 288 0.76 -22.73 -11.11
CA LEU A 288 0.21 -22.86 -9.78
C LEU A 288 -0.07 -24.32 -9.41
N SER A 289 -0.59 -25.14 -10.34
CA SER A 289 -0.90 -26.56 -10.15
C SER A 289 0.30 -27.43 -9.81
N VAL A 290 1.51 -26.96 -10.08
CA VAL A 290 2.76 -27.65 -9.68
C VAL A 290 3.14 -27.32 -8.24
N SER A 291 2.73 -26.17 -7.72
CA SER A 291 3.07 -25.69 -6.38
C SER A 291 2.03 -26.08 -5.31
N THR A 292 0.78 -26.31 -5.71
CA THR A 292 -0.31 -26.68 -4.81
C THR A 292 -1.40 -27.49 -5.52
N ILE A 293 -2.11 -28.34 -4.79
CA ILE A 293 -3.32 -29.04 -5.29
C ILE A 293 -4.57 -28.17 -5.12
N GLY A 294 -4.54 -27.23 -4.18
CA GLY A 294 -5.59 -26.29 -3.90
C GLY A 294 -5.36 -25.50 -2.62
N PRO A 295 -6.09 -24.40 -2.45
CA PRO A 295 -6.01 -23.56 -1.27
C PRO A 295 -6.74 -24.18 -0.06
N ASP A 296 -6.63 -23.51 1.09
CA ASP A 296 -7.38 -23.84 2.33
C ASP A 296 -8.88 -23.53 2.16
N LYS A 297 -9.66 -24.51 1.69
CA LYS A 297 -11.09 -24.38 1.47
C LYS A 297 -11.88 -24.26 2.77
N VAL A 298 -11.39 -24.82 3.87
CA VAL A 298 -12.03 -24.68 5.18
C VAL A 298 -11.98 -23.22 5.62
N ASN A 299 -10.84 -22.55 5.45
CA ASN A 299 -10.75 -21.14 5.74
C ASN A 299 -11.60 -20.27 4.79
N GLN A 300 -11.70 -20.65 3.51
CA GLN A 300 -12.60 -19.97 2.57
C GLN A 300 -14.06 -20.09 3.01
N LEU A 301 -14.53 -21.30 3.33
CA LEU A 301 -15.89 -21.54 3.81
C LEU A 301 -16.19 -20.76 5.09
N ARG A 302 -15.25 -20.72 6.04
CA ARG A 302 -15.35 -19.95 7.28
C ARG A 302 -15.57 -18.45 6.98
N HIS A 303 -14.80 -17.91 6.06
CA HIS A 303 -14.93 -16.50 5.65
C HIS A 303 -16.28 -16.23 4.98
N LEU A 304 -16.76 -17.13 4.12
CA LEU A 304 -18.06 -16.97 3.46
C LEU A 304 -19.26 -17.09 4.40
N ARG A 305 -19.12 -17.86 5.49
CA ARG A 305 -20.13 -17.88 6.57
C ARG A 305 -20.17 -16.55 7.33
N PHE A 306 -19.03 -15.89 7.47
CA PHE A 306 -18.89 -14.62 8.16
C PHE A 306 -19.18 -13.41 7.25
N LEU A 307 -18.73 -13.46 6.00
CA LEU A 307 -18.88 -12.42 4.98
C LEU A 307 -19.58 -13.01 3.74
N PRO A 308 -20.89 -13.23 3.78
CA PRO A 308 -21.60 -13.87 2.67
C PRO A 308 -21.70 -13.01 1.41
N ASP A 309 -21.58 -11.68 1.55
CA ASP A 309 -21.75 -10.71 0.48
C ASP A 309 -21.02 -9.40 0.75
N MET A 310 -20.94 -8.52 -0.26
CA MET A 310 -20.29 -7.22 -0.15
C MET A 310 -21.06 -6.22 0.76
N GLY A 311 -22.32 -6.43 1.04
CA GLY A 311 -23.07 -5.66 2.03
C GLY A 311 -22.49 -5.87 3.42
N THR A 312 -22.34 -7.13 3.82
CA THR A 312 -21.72 -7.53 5.10
C THR A 312 -20.27 -7.06 5.21
N VAL A 313 -19.52 -7.12 4.11
CA VAL A 313 -18.14 -6.55 4.07
C VAL A 313 -18.16 -5.06 4.37
N ARG A 314 -19.03 -4.27 3.73
CA ARG A 314 -19.13 -2.82 3.96
C ARG A 314 -19.54 -2.49 5.39
N ASP A 315 -20.48 -3.24 5.96
CA ASP A 315 -20.91 -3.06 7.37
C ASP A 315 -19.74 -3.31 8.34
N LEU A 316 -18.97 -4.37 8.11
CA LEU A 316 -17.77 -4.64 8.90
C LEU A 316 -16.75 -3.52 8.74
N MET A 317 -16.51 -3.06 7.52
CA MET A 317 -15.55 -1.97 7.26
C MET A 317 -16.00 -0.64 7.84
N GLY A 318 -17.29 -0.36 7.96
CA GLY A 318 -17.82 0.77 8.72
C GLY A 318 -17.39 0.75 10.19
N ARG A 319 -17.36 -0.45 10.81
CA ARG A 319 -16.86 -0.64 12.18
C ARG A 319 -15.34 -0.44 12.26
N HIS A 320 -14.57 -0.92 11.26
CA HIS A 320 -13.14 -0.62 11.15
C HIS A 320 -12.87 0.87 11.04
N ALA A 321 -13.62 1.58 10.19
CA ALA A 321 -13.51 3.02 10.01
C ALA A 321 -13.75 3.78 11.32
N ALA A 322 -14.71 3.36 12.14
CA ALA A 322 -14.97 3.97 13.44
C ALA A 322 -13.77 3.87 14.41
N LEU A 323 -12.97 2.80 14.31
CA LEU A 323 -11.74 2.61 15.10
C LEU A 323 -10.54 3.38 14.53
N LEU A 324 -10.48 3.53 13.19
CA LEU A 324 -9.33 4.16 12.52
C LEU A 324 -9.44 5.68 12.46
N ARG A 325 -10.63 6.22 12.20
CA ARG A 325 -10.86 7.66 12.02
C ARG A 325 -10.26 8.52 13.13
N PRO A 326 -10.45 8.23 14.45
CA PRO A 326 -9.86 9.04 15.51
C PRO A 326 -8.33 9.09 15.46
N LYS A 327 -7.69 8.01 15.00
CA LYS A 327 -6.22 7.92 14.88
C LYS A 327 -5.72 8.83 13.75
N PHE A 328 -6.36 8.80 12.59
CA PHE A 328 -6.03 9.69 11.47
C PHE A 328 -6.31 11.16 11.82
N GLN A 329 -7.44 11.45 12.46
CA GLN A 329 -7.74 12.79 12.95
C GLN A 329 -6.68 13.31 13.94
N CYS A 330 -6.16 12.43 14.81
CA CYS A 330 -5.08 12.75 15.72
C CYS A 330 -3.80 13.14 14.97
N VAL A 331 -3.39 12.33 13.98
CA VAL A 331 -2.22 12.64 13.14
C VAL A 331 -2.39 13.99 12.44
N GLN A 332 -3.52 14.22 11.76
CA GLN A 332 -3.79 15.47 11.06
C GLN A 332 -3.79 16.67 11.97
N ARG A 333 -4.40 16.56 13.15
CA ARG A 333 -4.41 17.61 14.16
C ARG A 333 -2.98 17.98 14.58
N ARG A 334 -2.15 17.00 14.93
CA ARG A 334 -0.78 17.25 15.39
C ARG A 334 0.12 17.86 14.31
N LEU A 335 -0.02 17.39 13.07
CA LEU A 335 0.70 17.98 11.95
C LEU A 335 0.28 19.42 11.70
N ARG A 336 -1.04 19.73 11.71
CA ARG A 336 -1.53 21.11 11.55
C ARG A 336 -1.11 22.00 12.71
N GLU A 337 -1.24 21.54 13.95
CA GLU A 337 -0.86 22.34 15.14
C GLU A 337 0.63 22.69 15.13
N GLY A 338 1.50 21.75 14.73
CA GLY A 338 2.95 21.93 14.80
C GLY A 338 3.61 22.47 13.55
N LEU A 339 3.11 22.14 12.36
CA LEU A 339 3.85 22.35 11.11
C LEU A 339 3.12 23.20 10.05
N GLU A 340 1.77 23.38 10.18
CA GLU A 340 1.00 24.14 9.19
C GLU A 340 1.53 25.57 9.05
N ASP A 341 1.68 26.04 7.82
CA ASP A 341 2.19 27.36 7.44
C ASP A 341 3.65 27.63 7.86
N ARG A 342 4.37 26.67 8.39
CA ARG A 342 5.78 26.83 8.84
C ARG A 342 6.81 26.57 7.74
N GLY A 343 6.44 25.90 6.63
CA GLY A 343 7.35 25.56 5.55
C GLY A 343 8.35 24.45 5.92
N MET A 344 8.01 23.57 6.89
CA MET A 344 8.89 22.49 7.37
C MET A 344 8.57 21.13 6.76
N GLY A 345 7.61 21.06 5.86
CA GLY A 345 7.19 19.84 5.16
C GLY A 345 5.75 19.94 4.68
N THR A 346 5.35 18.90 3.95
CA THR A 346 3.99 18.71 3.44
C THR A 346 3.52 17.31 3.77
N TRP A 347 2.21 17.08 3.83
CA TRP A 347 1.66 15.75 4.12
C TRP A 347 0.32 15.54 3.44
N THR A 348 -0.06 14.26 3.32
CA THR A 348 -1.34 13.85 2.76
C THR A 348 -2.43 13.81 3.83
N ASP A 349 -3.69 14.06 3.42
CA ASP A 349 -4.89 13.89 4.25
C ASP A 349 -5.81 12.87 3.55
N PRO A 350 -5.55 11.55 3.71
CA PRO A 350 -6.22 10.52 2.94
C PRO A 350 -7.64 10.26 3.43
N ALA A 351 -8.56 10.01 2.50
CA ALA A 351 -9.95 9.61 2.80
C ALA A 351 -10.08 8.15 3.21
N GLY A 352 -8.99 7.38 3.21
CA GLY A 352 -8.98 5.96 3.54
C GLY A 352 -7.59 5.35 3.61
N GLY A 353 -7.54 4.02 3.74
CA GLY A 353 -6.27 3.29 3.84
C GLY A 353 -5.67 3.32 5.24
N TYR A 354 -4.34 3.09 5.32
CA TYR A 354 -3.64 2.87 6.59
C TYR A 354 -2.46 3.83 6.83
N PHE A 355 -2.21 4.77 5.91
CA PHE A 355 -1.00 5.58 5.94
C PHE A 355 -1.26 7.06 5.71
N VAL A 356 -0.38 7.87 6.28
CA VAL A 356 -0.18 9.28 5.92
C VAL A 356 1.25 9.41 5.41
N SER A 357 1.44 10.03 4.25
CA SER A 357 2.75 10.34 3.71
C SER A 357 3.15 11.74 4.13
N PHE A 358 4.36 11.88 4.65
CA PHE A 358 4.95 13.15 5.04
C PHE A 358 6.24 13.38 4.26
N ASP A 359 6.37 14.52 3.62
CA ASP A 359 7.58 14.97 2.96
C ASP A 359 8.23 16.10 3.77
N ALA A 360 9.35 15.81 4.39
CA ALA A 360 10.18 16.77 5.08
C ALA A 360 10.89 17.72 4.09
N LEU A 361 11.62 18.71 4.60
CA LEU A 361 12.59 19.43 3.79
C LEU A 361 13.62 18.43 3.22
N PRO A 362 14.07 18.60 1.97
CA PRO A 362 15.02 17.69 1.34
C PRO A 362 16.26 17.44 2.21
N GLY A 363 16.69 16.19 2.34
CA GLY A 363 17.84 15.79 3.14
C GLY A 363 17.56 15.49 4.62
N LEU A 364 16.35 15.69 5.13
CA LEU A 364 16.08 15.57 6.57
C LEU A 364 15.38 14.29 7.03
N ALA A 365 14.83 13.47 6.12
CA ALA A 365 14.02 12.32 6.54
C ALA A 365 14.79 11.32 7.43
N ALA A 366 16.00 10.98 7.09
CA ALA A 366 16.83 10.06 7.89
C ALA A 366 17.08 10.60 9.30
N ASP A 367 17.49 11.87 9.42
CA ASP A 367 17.78 12.50 10.72
C ASP A 367 16.52 12.57 11.60
N ILE A 368 15.37 12.88 11.01
CA ILE A 368 14.08 12.91 11.72
C ILE A 368 13.72 11.52 12.23
N ILE A 369 13.89 10.48 11.39
CA ILE A 369 13.59 9.09 11.76
C ILE A 369 14.51 8.60 12.88
N ASP A 370 15.81 8.88 12.78
CA ASP A 370 16.81 8.47 13.77
C ASP A 370 16.55 9.15 15.13
N ARG A 371 16.23 10.44 15.13
CA ARG A 371 15.85 11.16 16.36
C ARG A 371 14.54 10.65 16.95
N ALA A 372 13.55 10.38 16.13
CA ALA A 372 12.29 9.80 16.61
C ALA A 372 12.53 8.42 17.25
N ALA A 373 13.41 7.60 16.65
CA ALA A 373 13.79 6.29 17.21
C ALA A 373 14.54 6.43 18.55
N ALA A 374 15.46 7.39 18.68
CA ALA A 374 16.15 7.67 19.93
C ALA A 374 15.20 8.12 21.04
N ALA A 375 14.14 8.86 20.69
CA ALA A 375 13.05 9.24 21.61
C ALA A 375 11.98 8.17 21.78
N GLY A 376 12.20 6.93 21.29
CA GLY A 376 11.31 5.78 21.49
C GLY A 376 10.14 5.67 20.51
N VAL A 377 10.18 6.37 19.38
CA VAL A 377 9.17 6.26 18.31
C VAL A 377 9.79 5.66 17.06
N LYS A 378 9.41 4.42 16.74
CA LYS A 378 9.89 3.69 15.56
C LYS A 378 9.11 4.11 14.33
N LEU A 379 9.81 4.55 13.30
CA LEU A 379 9.29 4.87 11.97
C LEU A 379 9.87 3.91 10.93
N THR A 380 9.23 3.81 9.77
CA THR A 380 9.78 3.06 8.63
C THR A 380 11.12 3.70 8.22
N PRO A 381 12.16 2.91 7.92
CA PRO A 381 13.45 3.47 7.51
C PRO A 381 13.32 4.43 6.31
N ALA A 382 14.14 5.47 6.29
CA ALA A 382 14.20 6.40 5.17
C ALA A 382 14.47 5.65 3.85
N GLY A 383 13.78 6.05 2.78
CA GLY A 383 13.91 5.43 1.47
C GLY A 383 13.12 4.13 1.28
N ALA A 384 12.53 3.52 2.32
CA ALA A 384 11.82 2.24 2.18
C ALA A 384 10.66 2.29 1.18
N ALA A 385 10.06 3.45 0.94
CA ALA A 385 9.01 3.64 -0.05
C ALA A 385 9.54 3.85 -1.48
N PHE A 386 10.81 3.54 -1.75
CA PHE A 386 11.48 3.72 -3.03
C PHE A 386 12.26 2.46 -3.43
N PRO A 387 12.41 2.18 -4.74
CA PRO A 387 13.25 1.10 -5.22
C PRO A 387 14.67 1.14 -4.63
N TYR A 388 15.19 -0.02 -4.26
CA TYR A 388 16.53 -0.18 -3.67
C TYR A 388 16.74 0.61 -2.36
N GLY A 389 15.66 1.01 -1.69
CA GLY A 389 15.73 1.80 -0.46
C GLY A 389 16.28 3.22 -0.66
N ARG A 390 16.16 3.81 -1.85
CA ARG A 390 16.82 5.06 -2.22
C ARG A 390 15.83 6.17 -2.55
N ASP A 391 15.47 6.97 -1.56
CA ASP A 391 14.88 8.29 -1.78
C ASP A 391 16.03 9.29 -2.09
N ARG A 392 16.08 9.75 -3.33
CA ARG A 392 17.16 10.68 -3.78
C ARG A 392 17.12 12.01 -3.05
N GLU A 393 15.94 12.44 -2.64
CA GLU A 393 15.76 13.69 -1.91
C GLU A 393 15.84 13.51 -0.40
N ASN A 394 15.84 12.26 0.11
CA ASN A 394 15.84 11.95 1.54
C ASN A 394 14.79 12.78 2.30
N ARG A 395 13.53 12.74 1.85
CA ARG A 395 12.46 13.58 2.41
C ARG A 395 11.20 12.82 2.82
N ASN A 396 10.91 11.68 2.21
CA ASN A 396 9.66 10.97 2.44
C ASN A 396 9.68 10.14 3.72
N ILE A 397 8.65 10.28 4.53
CA ILE A 397 8.43 9.54 5.78
C ILE A 397 7.01 8.99 5.78
N ARG A 398 6.87 7.68 5.97
CA ARG A 398 5.59 7.00 6.07
C ARG A 398 5.15 6.90 7.52
N LEU A 399 3.94 7.41 7.81
CA LEU A 399 3.29 7.32 9.13
C LEU A 399 2.17 6.28 9.08
N ALA A 400 2.20 5.29 9.97
CA ALA A 400 1.23 4.20 10.04
C ALA A 400 0.48 4.20 11.39
N PRO A 401 -0.58 5.02 11.56
CA PRO A 401 -1.26 5.17 12.85
C PRO A 401 -2.23 4.02 13.20
N SER A 402 -2.44 3.06 12.28
CA SER A 402 -3.52 2.09 12.39
C SER A 402 -3.41 1.14 13.59
N PHE A 403 -2.20 0.80 14.01
CA PHE A 403 -1.95 -0.24 15.03
C PHE A 403 -2.07 0.27 16.46
N LEU A 404 -1.51 1.43 16.77
CA LEU A 404 -1.46 1.98 18.14
C LEU A 404 -2.84 2.47 18.60
N PRO A 405 -3.11 2.49 19.93
CA PRO A 405 -4.20 3.25 20.54
C PRO A 405 -4.08 4.75 20.22
N VAL A 406 -5.20 5.48 20.26
CA VAL A 406 -5.21 6.92 19.93
C VAL A 406 -4.26 7.76 20.82
N ASP A 407 -4.20 7.46 22.11
CA ASP A 407 -3.32 8.18 23.04
C ASP A 407 -1.84 7.96 22.73
N ASP A 408 -1.49 6.75 22.29
CA ASP A 408 -0.13 6.42 21.88
C ASP A 408 0.21 7.03 20.52
N VAL A 409 -0.76 7.09 19.59
CA VAL A 409 -0.61 7.88 18.35
C VAL A 409 -0.36 9.35 18.67
N ASP A 410 -1.08 9.91 19.63
CA ASP A 410 -0.91 11.31 20.03
C ASP A 410 0.50 11.58 20.57
N ARG A 411 1.01 10.70 21.44
CA ARG A 411 2.38 10.79 21.99
C ARG A 411 3.43 10.65 20.89
N ALA A 412 3.26 9.65 20.01
CA ALA A 412 4.19 9.43 18.91
C ALA A 412 4.24 10.63 17.97
N MET A 413 3.10 11.26 17.69
CA MET A 413 3.05 12.45 16.84
C MET A 413 3.60 13.70 17.50
N GLN A 414 3.55 13.84 18.84
CA GLN A 414 4.26 14.91 19.55
C GLN A 414 5.77 14.79 19.36
N VAL A 415 6.33 13.59 19.53
CA VAL A 415 7.75 13.31 19.27
C VAL A 415 8.10 13.59 17.82
N PHE A 416 7.31 13.06 16.89
CA PHE A 416 7.54 13.24 15.44
C PHE A 416 7.60 14.71 15.05
N VAL A 417 6.61 15.50 15.45
CA VAL A 417 6.53 16.94 15.17
C VAL A 417 7.72 17.69 15.75
N ASN A 418 8.11 17.38 17.01
CA ASN A 418 9.28 17.97 17.63
C ASN A 418 10.56 17.67 16.84
N CYS A 419 10.76 16.41 16.40
CA CYS A 419 11.92 16.03 15.57
C CYS A 419 11.94 16.76 14.22
N VAL A 420 10.79 16.92 13.56
CA VAL A 420 10.69 17.69 12.30
C VAL A 420 11.09 19.15 12.55
N GLN A 421 10.58 19.76 13.60
CA GLN A 421 10.90 21.15 13.95
C GLN A 421 12.40 21.31 14.28
N LEU A 422 12.96 20.41 15.11
CA LEU A 422 14.37 20.40 15.48
C LEU A 422 15.26 20.39 14.24
N CYS A 423 15.13 19.36 13.41
CA CYS A 423 15.95 19.20 12.21
C CYS A 423 15.81 20.40 11.25
N SER A 424 14.60 20.92 11.11
CA SER A 424 14.33 22.06 10.22
C SER A 424 14.97 23.36 10.74
N VAL A 425 14.87 23.63 12.06
CA VAL A 425 15.46 24.82 12.70
C VAL A 425 16.99 24.77 12.67
N GLU A 426 17.58 23.62 13.01
CA GLU A 426 19.04 23.43 12.94
C GLU A 426 19.57 23.67 11.53
N ARG A 427 18.92 23.08 10.52
CA ARG A 427 19.28 23.29 9.12
C ARG A 427 19.22 24.78 8.75
N ARG A 428 18.15 25.48 9.13
CA ARG A 428 18.02 26.91 8.81
C ARG A 428 19.12 27.75 9.45
N LEU A 429 19.51 27.44 10.69
CA LEU A 429 20.64 28.08 11.36
C LEU A 429 21.96 27.82 10.63
N HIS A 430 22.20 26.59 10.15
CA HIS A 430 23.38 26.27 9.37
C HIS A 430 23.42 27.06 8.04
N GLU A 431 22.28 27.20 7.36
CA GLU A 431 22.18 28.00 6.14
C GLU A 431 22.51 29.48 6.39
N LEU A 432 21.96 30.08 7.45
CA LEU A 432 22.27 31.46 7.84
C LEU A 432 23.75 31.67 8.18
N ALA A 433 24.37 30.70 8.84
CA ALA A 433 25.82 30.76 9.15
C ALA A 433 26.72 30.60 7.92
N ALA A 434 26.22 29.99 6.83
CA ALA A 434 26.96 29.82 5.59
C ALA A 434 26.86 31.05 4.67
N ASP A 435 25.76 31.82 4.80
CA ASP A 435 25.47 33.02 4.00
C ASP A 435 26.06 34.32 4.62
N GLY A 436 26.54 34.30 5.87
CA GLY A 436 27.17 35.43 6.61
C GLY A 436 28.65 35.33 6.72
#